data_64f7120827f886b2ec1a608f7d8c448f
#
_entry.id   64f7120827f886b2ec1a608f7d8c448f
#
_cell.length_a   1.000
_cell.length_b   1.000
_cell.length_c   1.000
_cell.angle_alpha   90.00
_cell.angle_beta   90.00
_cell.angle_gamma   90.00
#
_symmetry.space_group_name_H-M   'P 1'
#
loop_
_entity.id
_entity.type
_entity.pdbx_description
1 polymer ?
#
loop_
_entity_poly.entity_id
_entity_poly.type
_entity_poly.pdbx_seq_one_letter_code
_entity_poly.pdbx_strand_id
1 'polypeptide(L)'
;LYEANRADVRYEATVDPKKNYFTKFFEHKIKRKELGYSDIDGQIVDRTYFPINYPLIRLEDVMLMYAEIVGPTDEGVRLVNKIRTRAGLAELSAVQKTENAFLQCVEDERRRELAFEGIRWHDLVRHNTYMEKVRAKFSDKAAGTSVYDNYINNVQPGTYLYPIPDTQMKAKEGLYQQNEAYK
;
A
#
# COMPACT_ATOMS: atom_id res chain seq x y z
N LEU A 1 10.75 0.10 1.96
CA LEU A 1 10.05 0.76 0.87
C LEU A 1 10.94 1.82 0.20
N TYR A 2 11.55 2.72 0.96
CA TYR A 2 12.39 3.82 0.48
C TYR A 2 13.89 3.60 0.76
N GLU A 3 14.27 2.54 1.45
CA GLU A 3 15.65 2.29 1.90
C GLU A 3 16.67 2.20 0.74
N ALA A 4 16.24 1.65 -0.39
CA ALA A 4 17.10 1.54 -1.57
C ALA A 4 17.30 2.89 -2.30
N ASN A 5 16.53 3.92 -1.96
CA ASN A 5 16.62 5.21 -2.64
C ASN A 5 16.27 6.37 -1.73
N ARG A 6 17.22 6.79 -0.90
CA ARG A 6 17.09 7.94 0.01
C ARG A 6 16.96 9.29 -0.72
N ALA A 7 17.17 9.32 -2.02
CA ALA A 7 16.91 10.51 -2.84
C ALA A 7 15.40 10.75 -3.08
N ASP A 8 14.54 9.76 -2.79
CA ASP A 8 13.09 9.90 -2.92
C ASP A 8 12.57 10.88 -1.86
N VAL A 9 12.18 12.08 -2.27
CA VAL A 9 11.69 13.14 -1.37
C VAL A 9 10.41 12.76 -0.62
N ARG A 10 9.70 11.74 -1.09
CA ARG A 10 8.50 11.22 -0.43
C ARG A 10 8.82 10.49 0.88
N TYR A 11 10.08 10.05 1.05
CA TYR A 11 10.48 9.32 2.25
C TYR A 11 10.20 10.12 3.51
N GLU A 12 10.73 11.34 3.60
CA GLU A 12 10.55 12.20 4.77
C GLU A 12 9.10 12.66 4.97
N ALA A 13 8.36 12.81 3.86
CA ALA A 13 6.94 13.17 3.91
C ALA A 13 6.03 12.01 4.33
N THR A 14 6.48 10.78 4.17
CA THR A 14 5.66 9.57 4.36
C THR A 14 5.99 8.83 5.64
N VAL A 15 7.26 8.84 6.08
CA VAL A 15 7.73 8.09 7.24
C VAL A 15 8.64 8.99 8.08
N ASP A 16 8.42 9.03 9.39
CA ASP A 16 9.37 9.62 10.32
C ASP A 16 10.50 8.60 10.60
N PRO A 17 11.72 8.83 10.11
CA PRO A 17 12.81 7.87 10.25
C PRO A 17 13.31 7.72 11.69
N LYS A 18 13.01 8.69 12.57
CA LYS A 18 13.43 8.69 13.98
C LYS A 18 12.45 7.93 14.87
N LYS A 19 11.19 7.92 14.50
CA LYS A 19 10.11 7.42 15.35
C LYS A 19 9.42 6.19 14.82
N ASN A 20 9.79 5.71 13.60
CA ASN A 20 9.25 4.51 12.94
C ASN A 20 7.72 4.51 12.78
N TYR A 21 7.12 5.68 12.56
CA TYR A 21 5.71 5.77 12.21
C TYR A 21 5.50 6.50 10.86
N PHE A 22 4.37 6.29 10.23
CA PHE A 22 4.01 6.98 9.00
C PHE A 22 3.47 8.39 9.31
N THR A 23 3.76 9.33 8.43
CA THR A 23 3.46 10.75 8.61
C THR A 23 2.62 11.36 7.49
N LYS A 24 2.34 10.57 6.45
CA LYS A 24 1.69 11.05 5.22
C LYS A 24 0.38 11.81 5.43
N PHE A 25 -0.38 11.44 6.45
CA PHE A 25 -1.65 12.08 6.79
C PHE A 25 -1.59 12.91 8.07
N PHE A 26 -0.37 13.22 8.54
CA PHE A 26 -0.17 14.07 9.69
C PHE A 26 0.31 15.45 9.26
N GLU A 27 -0.25 16.49 9.83
CA GLU A 27 0.21 17.84 9.62
C GLU A 27 1.54 18.08 10.36
N HIS A 28 2.63 18.04 9.59
CA HIS A 28 3.98 18.13 10.15
C HIS A 28 4.37 19.49 10.71
N LYS A 29 3.67 20.56 10.35
CA LYS A 29 4.12 21.93 10.63
C LYS A 29 3.05 22.85 11.21
N ILE A 30 1.80 22.42 11.24
CA ILE A 30 0.74 23.24 11.82
C ILE A 30 0.60 22.84 13.28
N LYS A 31 0.83 23.79 14.18
CA LYS A 31 0.58 23.56 15.59
C LYS A 31 -0.93 23.37 15.78
N ARG A 32 -1.34 22.36 16.51
CA ARG A 32 -2.74 22.07 16.82
C ARG A 32 -3.52 23.29 17.27
N LYS A 33 -2.87 24.17 18.02
CA LYS A 33 -3.42 25.45 18.49
C LYS A 33 -3.87 26.36 17.34
N GLU A 34 -3.17 26.32 16.19
CA GLU A 34 -3.52 27.13 14.99
C GLU A 34 -4.77 26.59 14.29
N LEU A 35 -5.11 25.32 14.52
CA LEU A 35 -6.33 24.66 14.04
C LEU A 35 -7.50 24.77 15.04
N GLY A 36 -7.33 25.47 16.17
CA GLY A 36 -8.37 25.62 17.17
C GLY A 36 -8.52 24.43 18.13
N TYR A 37 -7.59 23.47 18.09
CA TYR A 37 -7.57 22.35 19.03
C TYR A 37 -6.79 22.72 20.30
N SER A 38 -7.32 22.34 21.48
CA SER A 38 -6.61 22.53 22.74
C SER A 38 -5.32 21.71 22.77
N ASP A 39 -4.18 22.38 23.05
CA ASP A 39 -2.91 21.72 23.36
C ASP A 39 -3.06 20.94 24.67
N ILE A 40 -3.25 19.64 24.55
CA ILE A 40 -3.00 18.73 25.64
C ILE A 40 -1.72 17.99 25.28
N ASP A 41 -0.68 18.28 26.04
CA ASP A 41 0.69 17.75 25.98
C ASP A 41 0.83 16.40 25.26
N GLY A 42 1.20 16.39 23.97
CA GLY A 42 1.62 15.22 23.24
C GLY A 42 0.57 14.10 23.02
N GLN A 43 -0.62 14.23 23.60
CA GLN A 43 -1.68 13.24 23.41
C GLN A 43 -2.56 13.58 22.22
N ILE A 44 -2.82 12.57 21.40
CA ILE A 44 -3.88 12.63 20.38
C ILE A 44 -5.21 12.57 21.13
N VAL A 45 -5.80 13.73 21.41
CA VAL A 45 -6.98 13.86 22.26
C VAL A 45 -8.23 13.25 21.63
N ASP A 46 -8.31 13.23 20.31
CA ASP A 46 -9.37 12.52 19.61
C ASP A 46 -8.91 12.06 18.22
N ARG A 47 -8.95 10.77 18.00
CA ARG A 47 -8.64 10.17 16.70
C ARG A 47 -9.73 10.40 15.64
N THR A 48 -10.85 10.96 16.02
CA THR A 48 -11.99 11.20 15.13
C THR A 48 -11.89 12.53 14.37
N TYR A 49 -11.06 13.45 14.82
CA TYR A 49 -10.86 14.74 14.16
C TYR A 49 -9.55 14.78 13.37
N PHE A 50 -9.58 14.20 12.20
CA PHE A 50 -8.52 14.40 11.19
C PHE A 50 -8.99 15.43 10.18
N PRO A 51 -8.40 16.64 10.13
CA PRO A 51 -8.80 17.69 9.18
C PRO A 51 -8.30 17.43 7.75
N ILE A 52 -7.78 16.25 7.47
CA ILE A 52 -7.24 15.87 6.18
C ILE A 52 -8.23 14.93 5.49
N ASN A 53 -8.66 15.31 4.29
CA ASN A 53 -9.48 14.43 3.45
C ASN A 53 -8.65 13.22 3.01
N TYR A 54 -9.17 12.02 3.28
CA TYR A 54 -8.56 10.79 2.78
C TYR A 54 -8.80 10.66 1.27
N PRO A 55 -7.75 10.59 0.43
CA PRO A 55 -7.92 10.47 -1.00
C PRO A 55 -8.39 9.05 -1.35
N LEU A 56 -9.56 8.93 -1.98
CA LEU A 56 -10.05 7.67 -2.51
C LEU A 56 -9.41 7.34 -3.86
N ILE A 57 -9.34 8.33 -4.74
CA ILE A 57 -8.70 8.25 -6.05
C ILE A 57 -8.00 9.58 -6.30
N ARG A 58 -6.80 9.54 -6.83
CA ARG A 58 -6.05 10.73 -7.23
C ARG A 58 -5.35 10.53 -8.57
N LEU A 59 -4.92 11.62 -9.17
CA LEU A 59 -4.38 11.62 -10.53
C LEU A 59 -3.23 10.62 -10.72
N GLU A 60 -2.33 10.51 -9.76
CA GLU A 60 -1.18 9.62 -9.84
C GLU A 60 -1.58 8.15 -9.85
N ASP A 61 -2.65 7.78 -9.14
CA ASP A 61 -3.21 6.43 -9.20
C ASP A 61 -3.72 6.12 -10.61
N VAL A 62 -4.50 7.03 -11.20
CA VAL A 62 -5.00 6.89 -12.58
C VAL A 62 -3.84 6.84 -13.59
N MET A 63 -2.83 7.70 -13.42
CA MET A 63 -1.66 7.70 -14.31
C MET A 63 -0.91 6.37 -14.27
N LEU A 64 -0.72 5.79 -13.09
CA LEU A 64 -0.01 4.52 -12.93
C LEU A 64 -0.87 3.33 -13.40
N MET A 65 -2.19 3.35 -13.19
CA MET A 65 -3.10 2.37 -13.79
C MET A 65 -3.05 2.42 -15.32
N TYR A 66 -3.07 3.61 -15.90
CA TYR A 66 -2.99 3.76 -17.35
C TYR A 66 -1.61 3.33 -17.89
N ALA A 67 -0.52 3.70 -17.22
CA ALA A 67 0.82 3.23 -17.58
C ALA A 67 0.93 1.70 -17.58
N GLU A 68 0.29 1.03 -16.61
CA GLU A 68 0.25 -0.42 -16.53
C GLU A 68 -0.48 -1.05 -17.74
N ILE A 69 -1.60 -0.43 -18.17
CA ILE A 69 -2.40 -0.93 -19.31
C ILE A 69 -1.67 -0.76 -20.64
N VAL A 70 -1.04 0.40 -20.86
CA VAL A 70 -0.36 0.70 -22.13
C VAL A 70 1.03 0.07 -22.21
N GLY A 71 1.58 -0.42 -21.09
CA GLY A 71 2.88 -1.06 -21.04
C GLY A 71 4.05 -0.10 -21.28
N PRO A 72 5.21 -0.61 -21.71
CA PRO A 72 6.45 0.15 -21.90
C PRO A 72 6.46 0.99 -23.18
N THR A 73 5.33 1.54 -23.56
CA THR A 73 5.23 2.51 -24.65
C THR A 73 5.81 3.87 -24.20
N ASP A 74 6.07 4.75 -25.17
CA ASP A 74 6.54 6.11 -24.86
C ASP A 74 5.60 6.82 -23.88
N GLU A 75 4.30 6.63 -24.03
CA GLU A 75 3.30 7.21 -23.12
C GLU A 75 3.35 6.59 -21.72
N GLY A 76 3.41 5.25 -21.61
CA GLY A 76 3.53 4.58 -20.33
C GLY A 76 4.78 5.00 -19.58
N VAL A 77 5.92 5.01 -20.27
CA VAL A 77 7.22 5.46 -19.73
C VAL A 77 7.14 6.92 -19.29
N ARG A 78 6.54 7.80 -20.10
CA ARG A 78 6.38 9.22 -19.78
C ARG A 78 5.57 9.44 -18.51
N LEU A 79 4.49 8.69 -18.33
CA LEU A 79 3.64 8.79 -17.13
C LEU A 79 4.38 8.38 -15.87
N VAL A 80 5.10 7.25 -15.90
CA VAL A 80 5.90 6.79 -14.78
C VAL A 80 7.01 7.79 -14.46
N ASN A 81 7.74 8.25 -15.49
CA ASN A 81 8.84 9.22 -15.32
C ASN A 81 8.34 10.53 -14.73
N LYS A 82 7.14 11.01 -15.10
CA LYS A 82 6.55 12.23 -14.52
C LYS A 82 6.43 12.12 -12.99
N ILE A 83 5.99 10.97 -12.48
CA ILE A 83 5.87 10.74 -11.04
C ILE A 83 7.26 10.62 -10.40
N ARG A 84 8.17 9.87 -11.01
CA ARG A 84 9.53 9.66 -10.53
C ARG A 84 10.32 10.97 -10.45
N THR A 85 10.27 11.78 -11.50
CA THR A 85 10.97 13.07 -11.54
C THR A 85 10.44 14.03 -10.47
N ARG A 86 9.12 14.08 -10.26
CA ARG A 86 8.53 14.86 -9.17
C ARG A 86 9.02 14.38 -7.80
N ALA A 87 9.27 13.09 -7.66
CA ALA A 87 9.80 12.48 -6.43
C ALA A 87 11.33 12.60 -6.28
N GLY A 88 12.02 13.28 -7.21
CA GLY A 88 13.47 13.42 -7.20
C GLY A 88 14.23 12.16 -7.66
N LEU A 89 13.52 11.22 -8.29
CA LEU A 89 14.10 9.99 -8.81
C LEU A 89 14.52 10.14 -10.26
N ALA A 90 15.58 9.41 -10.65
CA ALA A 90 15.96 9.28 -12.04
C ALA A 90 14.85 8.63 -12.87
N GLU A 91 14.78 8.98 -14.14
CA GLU A 91 13.91 8.32 -15.10
C GLU A 91 14.25 6.84 -15.25
N LEU A 92 13.31 6.07 -15.81
CA LEU A 92 13.51 4.65 -16.08
C LEU A 92 14.68 4.42 -17.03
N SER A 93 15.58 3.51 -16.65
CA SER A 93 16.67 3.05 -17.51
C SER A 93 16.16 2.23 -18.69
N ALA A 94 17.01 1.99 -19.70
CA ALA A 94 16.66 1.17 -20.85
C ALA A 94 16.20 -0.26 -20.46
N VAL A 95 16.84 -0.86 -19.45
CA VAL A 95 16.46 -2.20 -18.96
C VAL A 95 15.07 -2.19 -18.31
N GLN A 96 14.74 -1.12 -17.59
CA GLN A 96 13.42 -0.96 -16.93
C GLN A 96 12.29 -0.69 -17.92
N LYS A 97 12.58 -0.40 -19.17
CA LYS A 97 11.61 -0.22 -20.25
C LYS A 97 11.27 -1.53 -21.00
N THR A 98 11.82 -2.66 -20.60
CA THR A 98 11.38 -3.97 -21.11
C THR A 98 10.08 -4.38 -20.45
N GLU A 99 9.25 -5.18 -21.12
CA GLU A 99 7.88 -5.51 -20.71
C GLU A 99 7.76 -5.92 -19.22
N ASN A 100 8.46 -7.00 -18.86
CA ASN A 100 8.40 -7.53 -17.48
C ASN A 100 8.99 -6.58 -16.45
N ALA A 101 10.09 -5.91 -16.77
CA ALA A 101 10.73 -4.98 -15.86
C ALA A 101 9.91 -3.69 -15.70
N PHE A 102 9.22 -3.25 -16.74
CA PHE A 102 8.35 -2.08 -16.70
C PHE A 102 7.17 -2.28 -15.74
N LEU A 103 6.48 -3.42 -15.85
CA LEU A 103 5.36 -3.73 -14.96
C LEU A 103 5.81 -3.76 -13.48
N GLN A 104 6.98 -4.36 -13.21
CA GLN A 104 7.55 -4.33 -11.86
C GLN A 104 7.87 -2.89 -11.41
N CYS A 105 8.39 -2.04 -12.31
CA CYS A 105 8.65 -0.63 -12.00
C CYS A 105 7.36 0.14 -11.70
N VAL A 106 6.29 -0.11 -12.45
CA VAL A 106 4.96 0.49 -12.20
C VAL A 106 4.44 0.05 -10.83
N GLU A 107 4.52 -1.25 -10.51
CA GLU A 107 4.11 -1.78 -9.19
C GLU A 107 4.89 -1.16 -8.05
N ASP A 108 6.21 -1.05 -8.20
CA ASP A 108 7.08 -0.44 -7.19
C ASP A 108 6.80 1.06 -7.05
N GLU A 109 6.51 1.75 -8.15
CA GLU A 109 6.16 3.17 -8.12
C GLU A 109 4.79 3.40 -7.47
N ARG A 110 3.78 2.56 -7.77
CA ARG A 110 2.49 2.56 -7.09
C ARG A 110 2.67 2.37 -5.58
N ARG A 111 3.48 1.39 -5.19
CA ARG A 111 3.76 1.10 -3.78
C ARG A 111 4.38 2.29 -3.04
N ARG A 112 5.28 3.06 -3.69
CA ARG A 112 5.90 4.26 -3.10
C ARG A 112 4.94 5.44 -3.09
N GLU A 113 4.32 5.70 -4.21
CA GLU A 113 3.45 6.86 -4.41
C GLU A 113 2.17 6.79 -3.57
N LEU A 114 1.53 5.61 -3.54
CA LEU A 114 0.26 5.35 -2.86
C LEU A 114 0.45 4.71 -1.48
N ALA A 115 1.65 4.84 -0.90
CA ALA A 115 1.92 4.31 0.43
C ALA A 115 0.92 4.86 1.45
N PHE A 116 0.37 3.97 2.28
CA PHE A 116 -0.64 4.26 3.33
C PHE A 116 -2.01 4.74 2.83
N GLU A 117 -2.30 4.62 1.53
CA GLU A 117 -3.60 4.94 0.93
C GLU A 117 -4.52 3.71 0.77
N GLY A 118 -4.20 2.59 1.41
CA GLY A 118 -5.04 1.38 1.38
C GLY A 118 -4.99 0.57 0.08
N ILE A 119 -4.28 1.03 -0.95
CA ILE A 119 -4.28 0.44 -2.30
C ILE A 119 -3.48 -0.86 -2.39
N ARG A 120 -2.44 -1.03 -1.55
CA ARG A 120 -1.48 -2.14 -1.70
C ARG A 120 -2.10 -3.53 -1.71
N TRP A 121 -3.10 -3.79 -0.88
CA TRP A 121 -3.76 -5.09 -0.84
C TRP A 121 -4.47 -5.39 -2.16
N HIS A 122 -5.16 -4.42 -2.71
CA HIS A 122 -5.85 -4.55 -4.00
C HIS A 122 -4.88 -4.82 -5.14
N ASP A 123 -3.73 -4.13 -5.19
CA ASP A 123 -2.68 -4.39 -6.17
C ASP A 123 -2.15 -5.82 -6.05
N LEU A 124 -1.87 -6.32 -4.85
CA LEU A 124 -1.39 -7.67 -4.62
C LEU A 124 -2.39 -8.75 -5.04
N VAL A 125 -3.67 -8.52 -4.78
CA VAL A 125 -4.75 -9.45 -5.16
C VAL A 125 -4.93 -9.49 -6.68
N ARG A 126 -5.04 -8.34 -7.34
CA ARG A 126 -5.27 -8.31 -8.79
C ARG A 126 -4.07 -8.85 -9.60
N HIS A 127 -2.84 -8.71 -9.09
CA HIS A 127 -1.65 -9.33 -9.68
C HIS A 127 -1.43 -10.78 -9.25
N ASN A 128 -2.27 -11.32 -8.36
CA ASN A 128 -2.14 -12.66 -7.78
C ASN A 128 -0.78 -12.91 -7.09
N THR A 129 -0.20 -11.87 -6.52
CA THR A 129 1.12 -11.92 -5.84
C THR A 129 1.02 -11.85 -4.33
N TYR A 130 -0.20 -11.75 -3.77
CA TYR A 130 -0.41 -11.55 -2.33
C TYR A 130 0.21 -12.66 -1.47
N MET A 131 0.07 -13.93 -1.86
CA MET A 131 0.64 -15.07 -1.12
C MET A 131 2.16 -15.01 -1.07
N GLU A 132 2.80 -14.80 -2.23
CA GLU A 132 4.26 -14.69 -2.34
C GLU A 132 4.79 -13.54 -1.49
N LYS A 133 4.21 -12.36 -1.65
CA LYS A 133 4.69 -11.15 -0.96
C LYS A 133 4.45 -11.20 0.56
N VAL A 134 3.34 -11.79 1.00
CA VAL A 134 3.07 -12.00 2.44
C VAL A 134 4.05 -13.02 3.01
N ARG A 135 4.23 -14.16 2.36
CA ARG A 135 5.19 -15.17 2.80
C ARG A 135 6.61 -14.64 2.86
N ALA A 136 7.08 -13.97 1.80
CA ALA A 136 8.41 -13.37 1.77
C ALA A 136 8.63 -12.34 2.90
N LYS A 137 7.61 -11.55 3.25
CA LYS A 137 7.73 -10.58 4.34
C LYS A 137 7.89 -11.21 5.71
N PHE A 138 7.29 -12.36 5.94
CA PHE A 138 7.29 -13.00 7.25
C PHE A 138 8.35 -14.08 7.39
N SER A 139 8.86 -14.65 6.29
CA SER A 139 9.95 -15.63 6.31
C SER A 139 11.26 -15.07 6.88
N ASP A 140 11.54 -13.79 6.66
CA ASP A 140 12.75 -13.13 7.17
C ASP A 140 12.70 -12.79 8.66
N LYS A 141 11.53 -12.83 9.29
CA LYS A 141 11.33 -12.22 10.62
C LYS A 141 11.31 -13.18 11.78
N ALA A 142 11.12 -14.46 11.57
CA ALA A 142 11.05 -15.38 12.69
C ALA A 142 10.97 -16.87 12.30
N ALA A 143 12.06 -17.44 11.93
CA ALA A 143 12.22 -18.87 12.15
C ALA A 143 12.03 -19.12 13.66
N GLY A 144 10.83 -19.57 14.07
CA GLY A 144 10.57 -20.02 15.44
C GLY A 144 9.59 -19.23 16.30
N THR A 145 8.87 -18.22 15.77
CA THR A 145 7.75 -17.63 16.53
C THR A 145 6.42 -18.06 15.93
N SER A 146 5.63 -18.81 16.72
CA SER A 146 4.34 -19.39 16.34
C SER A 146 3.32 -18.40 15.74
N VAL A 147 3.48 -17.11 16.01
CA VAL A 147 2.60 -16.05 15.48
C VAL A 147 2.81 -15.86 13.99
N TYR A 148 4.06 -15.83 13.50
CA TYR A 148 4.36 -15.62 12.08
C TYR A 148 4.10 -16.87 11.24
N ASP A 149 4.34 -18.05 11.81
CA ASP A 149 4.02 -19.33 11.16
C ASP A 149 2.51 -19.44 10.89
N ASN A 150 1.68 -18.98 11.82
CA ASN A 150 0.23 -18.93 11.62
C ASN A 150 -0.16 -17.99 10.47
N TYR A 151 0.45 -16.79 10.35
CA TYR A 151 0.17 -15.90 9.23
C TYR A 151 0.59 -16.49 7.89
N ILE A 152 1.76 -17.12 7.81
CA ILE A 152 2.27 -17.75 6.59
C ILE A 152 1.38 -18.93 6.17
N ASN A 153 1.01 -19.78 7.12
CA ASN A 153 0.23 -20.99 6.87
C ASN A 153 -1.23 -20.69 6.52
N ASN A 154 -1.78 -19.58 7.02
CA ASN A 154 -3.16 -19.18 6.75
C ASN A 154 -3.33 -18.41 5.45
N VAL A 155 -2.24 -17.97 4.80
CA VAL A 155 -2.33 -17.33 3.49
C VAL A 155 -2.36 -18.38 2.38
N GLN A 156 -3.57 -18.70 1.92
CA GLN A 156 -3.86 -19.70 0.91
C GLN A 156 -4.63 -19.08 -0.28
N PRO A 157 -4.78 -19.80 -1.41
CA PRO A 157 -5.63 -19.33 -2.51
C PRO A 157 -7.04 -19.01 -2.00
N GLY A 158 -7.55 -17.83 -2.36
CA GLY A 158 -8.89 -17.39 -1.97
C GLY A 158 -8.99 -16.68 -0.62
N THR A 159 -7.95 -16.64 0.22
CA THR A 159 -7.98 -15.92 1.52
C THR A 159 -8.08 -14.40 1.37
N TYR A 160 -7.98 -13.87 0.17
CA TYR A 160 -8.26 -12.45 -0.12
C TYR A 160 -9.74 -12.10 0.01
N LEU A 161 -10.63 -13.09 -0.05
CA LEU A 161 -12.04 -12.93 0.30
C LEU A 161 -12.21 -13.21 1.80
N TYR A 162 -13.01 -12.40 2.47
CA TYR A 162 -13.38 -12.69 3.85
C TYR A 162 -14.36 -13.85 3.93
N PRO A 163 -14.36 -14.64 5.04
CA PRO A 163 -15.39 -15.62 5.25
C PRO A 163 -16.77 -14.96 5.40
N ILE A 164 -17.80 -15.62 4.89
CA ILE A 164 -19.17 -15.20 5.17
C ILE A 164 -19.43 -15.43 6.67
N PRO A 165 -19.89 -14.42 7.43
CA PRO A 165 -20.08 -14.57 8.86
C PRO A 165 -21.04 -15.73 9.21
N ASP A 166 -20.73 -16.48 10.25
CA ASP A 166 -21.53 -17.63 10.70
C ASP A 166 -22.99 -17.27 10.97
N THR A 167 -23.25 -16.06 11.46
CA THR A 167 -24.62 -15.55 11.68
C THR A 167 -25.41 -15.49 10.39
N GLN A 168 -24.77 -15.15 9.28
CA GLN A 168 -25.40 -15.12 7.96
C GLN A 168 -25.57 -16.53 7.39
N MET A 169 -24.57 -17.40 7.59
CA MET A 169 -24.66 -18.80 7.18
C MET A 169 -25.82 -19.54 7.87
N LYS A 170 -26.04 -19.26 9.16
CA LYS A 170 -27.10 -19.86 9.96
C LYS A 170 -28.50 -19.22 9.76
N ALA A 171 -28.56 -17.98 9.26
CA ALA A 171 -29.81 -17.28 9.05
C ALA A 171 -30.72 -17.95 8.01
N LYS A 172 -30.12 -18.57 6.99
CA LYS A 172 -30.81 -19.42 5.99
C LYS A 172 -29.90 -20.58 5.63
N GLU A 173 -30.07 -21.66 6.32
CA GLU A 173 -29.27 -22.87 6.12
C GLU A 173 -29.36 -23.36 4.67
N GLY A 174 -28.19 -23.59 4.05
CA GLY A 174 -28.08 -24.05 2.66
C GLY A 174 -28.21 -22.97 1.57
N LEU A 175 -28.54 -21.72 1.91
CA LEU A 175 -28.65 -20.65 0.92
C LEU A 175 -27.26 -20.15 0.45
N TYR A 176 -26.31 -20.07 1.36
CA TYR A 176 -24.97 -19.59 1.08
C TYR A 176 -23.95 -20.73 1.16
N GLN A 177 -22.99 -20.72 0.25
CA GLN A 177 -21.81 -21.57 0.36
C GLN A 177 -20.64 -20.71 0.85
N GLN A 178 -19.92 -21.22 1.83
CA GLN A 178 -18.73 -20.54 2.34
C GLN A 178 -17.66 -20.42 1.24
N ASN A 179 -16.86 -19.35 1.29
CA ASN A 179 -15.71 -19.19 0.41
C ASN A 179 -14.72 -20.36 0.56
N GLU A 180 -14.16 -20.83 -0.54
CA GLU A 180 -13.34 -22.06 -0.60
C GLU A 180 -12.22 -22.10 0.44
N ALA A 181 -11.58 -20.97 0.71
CA ALA A 181 -10.49 -20.88 1.68
C ALA A 181 -10.94 -21.10 3.16
N TYR A 182 -12.26 -21.19 3.40
CA TYR A 182 -12.85 -21.30 4.74
C TYR A 182 -13.87 -22.44 4.86
N LYS A 183 -13.87 -23.36 3.90
CA LYS A 183 -14.68 -24.60 3.93
C LYS A 183 -14.12 -25.66 4.85
#